data_3c6d643301a3259a748715134dab74b5
#
_entry.id   3c6d643301a3259a748715134dab74b5
#
_cell.length_a   1.000
_cell.length_b   1.000
_cell.length_c   1.000
_cell.angle_alpha   90.00
_cell.angle_beta   90.00
_cell.angle_gamma   90.00
#
_symmetry.space_group_name_H-M   'P 1'
#
loop_
_entity.id
_entity.type
_entity.pdbx_description
1 polymer ?
#
loop_
_entity_poly.entity_id
_entity_poly.type
_entity_poly.pdbx_seq_one_letter_code
_entity_poly.pdbx_strand_id
1 'polypeptide(L)' 'MPKKTQISMNVLMDEECNVLLTQSSKKNHRTKRHEAAARLKDHLKRFGGAWTEGDKK' A
#
# COMPACT_ATOMS: atom_id res chain seq x y z
N MET A 1 -26.74 2.31 -5.09
CA MET A 1 -25.71 1.47 -4.94
C MET A 1 -25.10 1.64 -3.63
N PRO A 2 -24.62 0.67 -3.14
CA PRO A 2 -24.07 0.75 -1.86
C PRO A 2 -22.84 1.52 -2.01
N LYS A 3 -22.62 2.35 -1.10
CA LYS A 3 -21.48 3.01 -1.13
C LYS A 3 -20.38 2.14 -0.83
N LYS A 4 -19.26 2.41 -1.32
CA LYS A 4 -18.12 1.66 -1.02
C LYS A 4 -17.83 1.72 0.41
N THR A 5 -17.56 0.62 0.99
CA THR A 5 -17.22 0.54 2.38
C THR A 5 -15.74 0.57 2.51
N GLN A 6 -15.24 1.48 3.30
CA GLN A 6 -13.82 1.56 3.53
C GLN A 6 -13.51 0.89 4.84
N ILE A 7 -12.54 0.04 4.83
CA ILE A 7 -12.14 -0.70 6.01
C ILE A 7 -10.75 -0.28 6.39
N SER A 8 -10.59 0.13 7.62
CA SER A 8 -9.28 0.56 8.10
C SER A 8 -8.58 -0.55 8.81
N MET A 9 -7.28 -0.59 8.65
CA MET A 9 -6.48 -1.54 9.40
C MET A 9 -5.12 -0.92 9.61
N ASN A 10 -4.45 -1.37 10.64
CA ASN A 10 -3.11 -0.89 10.91
C ASN A 10 -2.11 -1.79 10.22
N VAL A 11 -1.11 -1.17 9.62
CA VAL A 11 -0.08 -1.91 8.94
C VAL A 11 1.26 -1.55 9.58
N LEU A 12 2.02 -2.55 9.94
CA LEU A 12 3.34 -2.28 10.49
C LEU A 12 4.27 -1.91 9.37
N MET A 13 5.00 -0.83 9.58
CA MET A 13 5.95 -0.37 8.60
C MET A 13 7.25 -0.07 9.28
N ASP A 14 8.35 -0.43 8.65
CA ASP A 14 9.63 -0.02 9.19
C ASP A 14 9.94 1.37 8.67
N GLU A 15 11.06 1.89 9.11
CA GLU A 15 11.43 3.24 8.75
C GLU A 15 11.66 3.40 7.25
N GLU A 16 12.27 2.42 6.64
CA GLU A 16 12.53 2.48 5.21
C GLU A 16 11.22 2.57 4.44
N CYS A 17 10.26 1.75 4.79
CA CYS A 17 8.98 1.76 4.12
C CYS A 17 8.28 3.09 4.30
N ASN A 18 8.39 3.66 5.49
CA ASN A 18 7.76 4.93 5.77
C ASN A 18 8.37 6.04 4.91
N VAL A 19 9.68 6.06 4.76
CA VAL A 19 10.34 7.06 3.95
C VAL A 19 9.93 6.92 2.48
N LEU A 20 9.95 5.70 1.99
CA LEU A 20 9.60 5.46 0.60
C LEU A 20 8.14 5.86 0.33
N LEU A 21 7.28 5.55 1.25
CA LEU A 21 5.88 5.89 1.09
C LEU A 21 5.66 7.40 1.13
N THR A 22 6.39 8.07 2.00
CA THR A 22 6.29 9.52 2.08
C THR A 22 6.72 10.16 0.76
N GLN A 23 7.82 9.71 0.21
CA GLN A 23 8.30 10.26 -1.05
C GLN A 23 7.32 9.98 -2.18
N SER A 24 6.78 8.79 -2.21
CA SER A 24 5.85 8.40 -3.25
C SER A 24 4.54 9.18 -3.16
N SER A 25 4.05 9.39 -1.96
CA SER A 25 2.80 10.12 -1.80
C SER A 25 2.96 11.57 -2.23
N LYS A 26 4.12 12.17 -1.96
CA LYS A 26 4.36 13.54 -2.39
C LYS A 26 4.44 13.60 -3.90
N LYS A 27 5.10 12.65 -4.50
CA LYS A 27 5.26 12.64 -5.93
C LYS A 27 3.92 12.51 -6.62
N ASN A 28 3.01 11.74 -6.06
CA ASN A 28 1.71 11.51 -6.65
C ASN A 28 0.62 12.43 -6.11
N HIS A 29 1.00 13.37 -5.28
CA HIS A 29 0.05 14.35 -4.73
C HIS A 29 -1.11 13.67 -4.01
N ARG A 30 -0.78 12.70 -3.18
CA ARG A 30 -1.78 12.05 -2.36
C ARG A 30 -1.30 11.94 -0.94
N THR A 31 -2.21 11.65 -0.03
CA THR A 31 -1.81 11.41 1.33
C THR A 31 -1.15 10.04 1.40
N LYS A 32 -0.36 9.82 2.43
CA LYS A 32 0.28 8.53 2.60
C LYS A 32 -0.75 7.41 2.67
N ARG A 33 -1.86 7.70 3.32
CA ARG A 33 -2.90 6.70 3.46
C ARG A 33 -3.47 6.29 2.13
N HIS A 34 -3.75 7.24 1.27
CA HIS A 34 -4.29 6.94 -0.04
C HIS A 34 -3.25 6.27 -0.94
N GLU A 35 -2.00 6.71 -0.80
CA GLU A 35 -0.95 6.12 -1.59
C GLU A 35 -0.76 4.66 -1.19
N ALA A 36 -0.77 4.37 0.10
CA ALA A 36 -0.61 3.02 0.58
C ALA A 36 -1.77 2.14 0.11
N ALA A 37 -2.97 2.67 0.18
CA ALA A 37 -4.14 1.91 -0.24
C ALA A 37 -4.08 1.57 -1.73
N ALA A 38 -3.68 2.52 -2.53
CA ALA A 38 -3.61 2.29 -3.96
C ALA A 38 -2.55 1.24 -4.30
N ARG A 39 -1.41 1.33 -3.63
CA ARG A 39 -0.34 0.37 -3.90
C ARG A 39 -0.68 -1.02 -3.42
N LEU A 40 -1.34 -1.10 -2.27
CA LEU A 40 -1.73 -2.39 -1.75
C LEU A 40 -2.73 -3.05 -2.69
N LYS A 41 -3.70 -2.29 -3.15
CA LYS A 41 -4.70 -2.83 -4.05
C LYS A 41 -4.05 -3.32 -5.34
N ASP A 42 -3.13 -2.53 -5.88
CA ASP A 42 -2.45 -2.89 -7.10
C ASP A 42 -1.63 -4.16 -6.91
N HIS A 43 -0.92 -4.24 -5.81
CA HIS A 43 -0.08 -5.40 -5.54
C HIS A 43 -0.92 -6.67 -5.42
N LEU A 44 -2.03 -6.57 -4.70
CA LEU A 44 -2.88 -7.72 -4.52
C LEU A 44 -3.52 -8.17 -5.83
N LYS A 45 -3.82 -7.23 -6.69
CA LYS A 45 -4.38 -7.59 -7.98
C LYS A 45 -3.37 -8.29 -8.86
N ARG A 46 -2.12 -7.86 -8.78
CA ARG A 46 -1.10 -8.46 -9.61
C ARG A 46 -0.63 -9.80 -9.10
N PHE A 47 -0.44 -9.91 -7.81
CA PHE A 47 0.16 -11.11 -7.26
C PHE A 47 -0.80 -11.98 -6.47
N GLY A 48 -1.90 -11.39 -5.99
CA GLY A 48 -2.84 -12.16 -5.20
C GLY A 48 -2.16 -12.81 -4.04
N GLY A 49 -2.42 -14.04 -3.84
CA GLY A 49 -1.82 -14.77 -2.73
C GLY A 49 -0.50 -15.42 -3.08
N ALA A 50 -0.01 -15.18 -4.29
CA ALA A 50 1.21 -15.84 -4.71
C ALA A 50 2.48 -15.14 -4.29
N TRP A 51 2.37 -13.91 -3.83
CA TRP A 51 3.55 -13.15 -3.46
C TRP A 51 4.16 -13.72 -2.20
N THR A 52 5.48 -13.82 -2.18
CA THR A 52 6.18 -14.34 -1.03
C THR A 52 7.18 -13.32 -0.54
N GLU A 53 7.12 -13.01 0.70
CA GLU A 53 8.03 -12.07 1.26
C GLU A 53 9.42 -12.65 1.26
N GLY A 54 10.38 -11.85 0.98
CA GLY A 54 11.74 -12.32 1.00
C GLY A 54 12.12 -13.11 -0.22
N ASP A 55 11.29 -13.04 -1.18
CA ASP A 55 11.56 -13.74 -2.36
C ASP A 55 12.81 -13.30 -3.00
N LYS A 56 13.33 -12.35 -2.60
CA LYS A 56 14.53 -11.93 -3.10
C LYS A 56 15.61 -12.77 -2.82
N LYS A 57 15.76 -13.01 -2.55
CA LYS A 57 16.67 -13.61 -2.09
C LYS A 57 16.95 -13.88 -1.78
#